data_0662725ea52d84f3d5693e29086d9e5c
#
_entry.id   0662725ea52d84f3d5693e29086d9e5c
#
_cell.length_a   1.000
_cell.length_b   1.000
_cell.length_c   1.000
_cell.angle_alpha   90.00
_cell.angle_beta   90.00
_cell.angle_gamma   90.00
#
_symmetry.space_group_name_H-M   'P 1'
#
loop_
_entity.id
_entity.type
_entity.pdbx_description
1 polymer ?
#
loop_
_entity_poly.entity_id
_entity_poly.type
_entity_poly.pdbx_seq_one_letter_code
_entity_poly.pdbx_strand_id
1 'polypeptide(L)'
;GVWNYITYRPLEGFVLAVAPFNFTAIAGNLATAPAIMGNTVILKPASTSVYTPYLLMQVLKEAGLPGGVINYIPGSGAMIGDHCLSSADLGGIHFTGSTAVFR
;
A
#
# COMPACT_ATOMS: atom_id res chain seq x y z
N GLY A 1 -2.59 37.40 14.60
CA GLY A 1 -1.82 36.18 14.82
C GLY A 1 -1.35 35.52 13.56
N VAL A 2 -0.45 34.60 13.70
CA VAL A 2 0.07 33.81 12.60
C VAL A 2 -0.61 32.46 12.59
N TRP A 3 -1.10 32.06 11.43
CA TRP A 3 -1.72 30.76 11.23
C TRP A 3 -0.77 29.87 10.44
N ASN A 4 -0.43 28.73 11.01
CA ASN A 4 0.33 27.71 10.32
C ASN A 4 -0.57 26.50 10.07
N TYR A 5 -0.73 26.13 8.82
CA TYR A 5 -1.49 24.93 8.47
C TYR A 5 -0.82 24.21 7.32
N ILE A 6 -1.09 22.92 7.25
CA ILE A 6 -0.58 22.07 6.19
C ILE A 6 -1.78 21.58 5.37
N THR A 7 -1.71 21.78 4.06
CA THR A 7 -2.70 21.23 3.14
C THR A 7 -2.10 20.01 2.47
N TYR A 8 -2.75 18.87 2.66
CA TYR A 8 -2.30 17.62 2.06
C TYR A 8 -2.95 17.44 0.70
N ARG A 9 -2.17 16.95 -0.25
CA ARG A 9 -2.63 16.67 -1.60
C ARG A 9 -2.34 15.22 -1.95
N PRO A 10 -3.33 14.44 -2.45
CA PRO A 10 -3.05 13.09 -2.92
C PRO A 10 -2.18 13.13 -4.18
N LEU A 11 -1.41 12.06 -4.39
CA LEU A 11 -0.68 11.86 -5.63
C LEU A 11 -1.64 11.51 -6.75
N GLU A 12 -1.26 11.81 -7.98
CA GLU A 12 -2.02 11.35 -9.15
C GLU A 12 -1.75 9.85 -9.36
N GLY A 13 -2.83 9.09 -9.58
CA GLY A 13 -2.74 7.66 -9.78
C GLY A 13 -2.79 6.87 -8.48
N PHE A 14 -2.28 5.66 -8.52
CA PHE A 14 -2.30 4.75 -7.37
C PHE A 14 -0.91 4.62 -6.74
N VAL A 15 -0.88 4.15 -5.49
CA VAL A 15 0.36 3.86 -4.77
C VAL A 15 0.51 2.34 -4.66
N LEU A 16 1.69 1.83 -5.02
CA LEU A 16 2.04 0.44 -4.80
C LEU A 16 2.69 0.29 -3.43
N ALA A 17 2.04 -0.43 -2.53
CA ALA A 17 2.59 -0.74 -1.20
C ALA A 17 3.12 -2.16 -1.19
N VAL A 18 4.42 -2.33 -0.96
CA VAL A 18 5.09 -3.63 -0.91
C VAL A 18 5.50 -3.92 0.51
N ALA A 19 4.89 -4.91 1.12
CA ALA A 19 5.04 -5.19 2.55
C ALA A 19 6.09 -6.28 2.83
N PRO A 20 6.85 -6.15 3.94
CA PRO A 20 7.72 -7.20 4.40
C PRO A 20 6.94 -8.30 5.13
N PHE A 21 7.61 -9.40 5.45
CA PHE A 21 6.99 -10.55 6.12
C PHE A 21 6.98 -10.43 7.65
N ASN A 22 7.83 -9.56 8.22
CA ASN A 22 8.18 -9.67 9.64
C ASN A 22 7.30 -8.86 10.60
N PHE A 23 6.52 -7.89 10.13
CA PHE A 23 5.63 -7.12 11.00
C PHE A 23 4.31 -6.81 10.33
N THR A 24 3.22 -7.27 10.92
CA THR A 24 1.86 -6.96 10.44
C THR A 24 1.56 -5.46 10.51
N ALA A 25 2.03 -4.79 11.55
CA ALA A 25 1.81 -3.35 11.69
C ALA A 25 2.45 -2.55 10.57
N ILE A 26 3.62 -2.99 10.07
CA ILE A 26 4.28 -2.35 8.94
C ILE A 26 3.44 -2.52 7.67
N ALA A 27 2.93 -3.74 7.42
CA ALA A 27 2.07 -3.99 6.27
C ALA A 27 0.82 -3.10 6.30
N GLY A 28 0.20 -2.95 7.47
CA GLY A 28 -0.93 -2.06 7.66
C GLY A 28 -0.58 -0.61 7.36
N ASN A 29 0.51 -0.12 7.91
CA ASN A 29 0.94 1.26 7.71
C ASN A 29 1.27 1.57 6.25
N LEU A 30 1.96 0.66 5.56
CA LEU A 30 2.33 0.86 4.16
C LEU A 30 1.11 1.09 3.26
N ALA A 31 -0.02 0.43 3.57
CA ALA A 31 -1.25 0.60 2.82
C ALA A 31 -2.08 1.77 3.33
N THR A 32 -2.22 1.92 4.64
CA THR A 32 -3.15 2.91 5.21
C THR A 32 -2.63 4.33 5.15
N ALA A 33 -1.33 4.55 5.25
CA ALA A 33 -0.77 5.90 5.19
C ALA A 33 -1.13 6.62 3.88
N PRO A 34 -0.84 6.04 2.68
CA PRO A 34 -1.27 6.70 1.45
C PRO A 34 -2.79 6.74 1.28
N ALA A 35 -3.54 5.76 1.81
CA ALA A 35 -5.00 5.78 1.73
C ALA A 35 -5.60 6.93 2.53
N ILE A 36 -5.09 7.20 3.73
CA ILE A 36 -5.55 8.32 4.55
C ILE A 36 -5.30 9.65 3.85
N MET A 37 -4.22 9.73 3.08
CA MET A 37 -3.87 10.94 2.32
C MET A 37 -4.65 11.08 1.01
N GLY A 38 -5.64 10.23 0.75
CA GLY A 38 -6.53 10.35 -0.39
C GLY A 38 -6.11 9.56 -1.62
N ASN A 39 -5.23 8.56 -1.47
CA ASN A 39 -4.75 7.75 -2.58
C ASN A 39 -5.43 6.40 -2.62
N THR A 40 -5.57 5.82 -3.81
CA THR A 40 -5.87 4.39 -3.95
C THR A 40 -4.56 3.60 -3.85
N VAL A 41 -4.64 2.39 -3.33
CA VAL A 41 -3.46 1.60 -3.00
C VAL A 41 -3.61 0.18 -3.53
N ILE A 42 -2.53 -0.36 -4.11
CA ILE A 42 -2.39 -1.79 -4.35
C ILE A 42 -1.44 -2.30 -3.28
N LEU A 43 -1.92 -3.16 -2.40
CA LEU A 43 -1.11 -3.76 -1.34
C LEU A 43 -0.68 -5.15 -1.77
N LYS A 44 0.64 -5.33 -1.91
CA LYS A 44 1.25 -6.64 -2.17
C LYS A 44 1.88 -7.13 -0.88
N PRO A 45 1.33 -8.19 -0.24
CA PRO A 45 1.96 -8.77 0.94
C PRO A 45 3.20 -9.58 0.55
N ALA A 46 4.04 -9.87 1.53
CA ALA A 46 5.14 -10.80 1.34
C ALA A 46 4.58 -12.19 0.99
N SER A 47 5.24 -12.90 0.08
CA SER A 47 4.77 -14.23 -0.35
C SER A 47 4.69 -15.23 0.81
N THR A 48 5.50 -15.05 1.84
CA THR A 48 5.55 -15.93 3.01
C THR A 48 4.62 -15.48 4.15
N SER A 49 3.93 -14.35 4.01
CA SER A 49 3.05 -13.80 5.05
C SER A 49 1.82 -13.17 4.41
N VAL A 50 0.93 -14.02 3.91
CA VAL A 50 -0.27 -13.58 3.17
C VAL A 50 -1.48 -13.50 4.09
N TYR A 51 -1.57 -14.41 5.07
CA TYR A 51 -2.80 -14.59 5.86
C TYR A 51 -3.08 -13.43 6.80
N THR A 52 -2.08 -12.96 7.53
CA THR A 52 -2.27 -11.89 8.52
C THR A 52 -2.66 -10.56 7.88
N PRO A 53 -2.00 -10.10 6.80
CA PRO A 53 -2.48 -8.93 6.08
C PRO A 53 -3.88 -9.09 5.50
N TYR A 54 -4.24 -10.31 5.09
CA TYR A 54 -5.60 -10.59 4.62
C TYR A 54 -6.62 -10.35 5.73
N LEU A 55 -6.35 -10.82 6.95
CA LEU A 55 -7.22 -10.57 8.11
C LEU A 55 -7.34 -9.08 8.40
N LEU A 56 -6.25 -8.33 8.28
CA LEU A 56 -6.28 -6.89 8.45
C LEU A 56 -7.21 -6.24 7.44
N MET A 57 -7.19 -6.69 6.19
CA MET A 57 -8.10 -6.20 5.16
C MET A 57 -9.56 -6.49 5.50
N GLN A 58 -9.85 -7.66 6.08
CA GLN A 58 -11.20 -7.97 6.52
C GLN A 58 -11.65 -7.03 7.65
N VAL A 59 -10.78 -6.72 8.60
CA VAL A 59 -11.07 -5.78 9.68
C VAL A 59 -11.38 -4.38 9.11
N LEU A 60 -10.57 -3.90 8.17
CA LEU A 60 -10.78 -2.60 7.54
C LEU A 60 -12.10 -2.56 6.79
N LYS A 61 -12.45 -3.63 6.09
CA LYS A 61 -13.71 -3.74 5.36
C LYS A 61 -14.90 -3.67 6.32
N GLU A 62 -14.86 -4.38 7.44
CA GLU A 62 -15.91 -4.34 8.46
C GLU A 62 -15.99 -2.97 9.12
N ALA A 63 -14.87 -2.27 9.25
CA ALA A 63 -14.83 -0.91 9.80
C ALA A 63 -15.39 0.15 8.85
N GLY A 64 -15.71 -0.21 7.62
CA GLY A 64 -16.34 0.69 6.65
C GLY A 64 -15.43 1.23 5.56
N LEU A 65 -14.24 0.67 5.36
CA LEU A 65 -13.38 1.09 4.27
C LEU A 65 -14.07 0.84 2.92
N PRO A 66 -14.23 1.88 2.07
CA PRO A 66 -14.88 1.69 0.76
C PRO A 66 -14.09 0.73 -0.12
N GLY A 67 -14.81 -0.04 -0.94
CA GLY A 67 -14.19 -0.93 -1.90
C GLY A 67 -13.32 -0.16 -2.90
N GLY A 68 -12.18 -0.72 -3.25
CA GLY A 68 -11.27 -0.11 -4.23
C GLY A 68 -10.26 0.86 -3.67
N VAL A 69 -10.38 1.29 -2.41
CA VAL A 69 -9.39 2.19 -1.79
C VAL A 69 -8.07 1.46 -1.55
N ILE A 70 -8.12 0.33 -0.88
CA ILE A 70 -6.95 -0.54 -0.70
C ILE A 70 -7.27 -1.87 -1.38
N ASN A 71 -6.46 -2.24 -2.38
CA ASN A 71 -6.65 -3.46 -3.16
C ASN A 71 -5.54 -4.44 -2.78
N TYR A 72 -5.93 -5.55 -2.16
CA TYR A 72 -5.01 -6.56 -1.67
C TYR A 72 -4.77 -7.60 -2.77
N ILE A 73 -3.52 -7.69 -3.24
CA ILE A 73 -3.16 -8.59 -4.34
C ILE A 73 -1.96 -9.44 -3.94
N PRO A 74 -2.17 -10.68 -3.50
CA PRO A 74 -1.07 -11.61 -3.26
C PRO A 74 -0.49 -12.11 -4.58
N GLY A 75 0.79 -12.44 -4.59
CA GLY A 75 1.44 -12.98 -5.78
C GLY A 75 2.93 -12.72 -5.81
N SER A 76 3.53 -13.05 -6.95
CA SER A 76 4.95 -12.83 -7.17
C SER A 76 5.29 -11.34 -7.18
N GLY A 77 6.31 -10.96 -6.40
CA GLY A 77 6.80 -9.59 -6.38
C GLY A 77 7.27 -9.11 -7.75
N ALA A 78 7.95 -9.99 -8.51
CA ALA A 78 8.41 -9.64 -9.84
C ALA A 78 7.24 -9.39 -10.80
N MET A 79 6.26 -10.27 -10.82
CA MET A 79 5.10 -10.13 -11.72
C MET A 79 4.28 -8.89 -11.41
N ILE A 80 3.93 -8.69 -10.15
CA ILE A 80 3.12 -7.53 -9.74
C ILE A 80 3.91 -6.24 -9.91
N GLY A 81 5.20 -6.25 -9.55
CA GLY A 81 6.07 -5.10 -9.73
C GLY A 81 6.20 -4.70 -11.18
N ASP A 82 6.41 -5.66 -12.08
CA ASP A 82 6.52 -5.35 -13.51
C ASP A 82 5.25 -4.71 -14.04
N HIS A 83 4.07 -5.22 -13.69
CA HIS A 83 2.82 -4.64 -14.13
C HIS A 83 2.59 -3.24 -13.57
N CYS A 84 2.85 -3.04 -12.28
CA CYS A 84 2.64 -1.74 -11.64
C CYS A 84 3.63 -0.69 -12.13
N LEU A 85 4.91 -1.04 -12.26
CA LEU A 85 5.96 -0.12 -12.71
C LEU A 85 5.77 0.28 -14.17
N SER A 86 5.14 -0.57 -14.98
CA SER A 86 4.83 -0.27 -16.37
C SER A 86 3.60 0.61 -16.53
N SER A 87 2.82 0.81 -15.48
CA SER A 87 1.59 1.58 -15.57
C SER A 87 1.86 3.09 -15.55
N ALA A 88 1.23 3.82 -16.46
CA ALA A 88 1.29 5.28 -16.47
C ALA A 88 0.54 5.90 -15.28
N ASP A 89 -0.31 5.13 -14.61
CA ASP A 89 -1.13 5.61 -13.49
C ASP A 89 -0.46 5.41 -12.13
N LEU A 90 0.75 4.86 -12.09
CA LEU A 90 1.48 4.69 -10.83
C LEU A 90 1.94 6.04 -10.31
N GLY A 91 1.44 6.43 -9.12
CA GLY A 91 1.79 7.71 -8.49
C GLY A 91 2.97 7.61 -7.53
N GLY A 92 3.19 6.45 -6.93
CA GLY A 92 4.28 6.29 -5.97
C GLY A 92 4.43 4.85 -5.50
N ILE A 93 5.55 4.58 -4.84
CA ILE A 93 5.86 3.27 -4.26
C ILE A 93 6.19 3.47 -2.79
N HIS A 94 5.54 2.69 -1.92
CA HIS A 94 5.80 2.67 -0.49
C HIS A 94 6.31 1.28 -0.12
N PHE A 95 7.60 1.17 0.16
CA PHE A 95 8.28 -0.12 0.29
C PHE A 95 9.08 -0.19 1.59
N THR A 96 9.00 -1.35 2.24
CA THR A 96 9.90 -1.72 3.32
C THR A 96 10.37 -3.15 3.06
N GLY A 97 11.67 -3.38 3.04
CA GLY A 97 12.23 -4.69 2.77
C GLY A 97 13.72 -4.62 2.49
N SER A 98 14.26 -5.68 1.89
CA SER A 98 15.68 -5.72 1.58
C SER A 98 16.03 -4.85 0.35
N THR A 99 17.28 -4.41 0.30
CA THR A 99 17.79 -3.65 -0.84
C THR A 99 17.71 -4.46 -2.14
N ALA A 100 17.97 -5.75 -2.07
CA ALA A 100 17.91 -6.62 -3.24
C ALA A 100 16.51 -6.69 -3.84
N VAL A 101 15.48 -6.72 -3.01
CA VAL A 101 14.09 -6.75 -3.47
C VAL A 101 13.69 -5.39 -4.06
N PHE A 102 14.17 -4.30 -3.47
CA PHE A 102 13.89 -2.94 -3.95
C PHE A 102 14.48 -2.70 -5.35
N ARG A 103 15.67 -3.21 -5.59
CA ARG A 103 16.32 -3.09 -6.88
C ARG A 103 15.76 -4.09 -7.88
#